data_911381a9bf7a17e29157d25b894d2635
#
_entry.id   911381a9bf7a17e29157d25b894d2635
#
_cell.length_a   1.000
_cell.length_b   1.000
_cell.length_c   1.000
_cell.angle_alpha   90.00
_cell.angle_beta   90.00
_cell.angle_gamma   90.00
#
_symmetry.space_group_name_H-M   'P 1'
#
loop_
_entity.id
_entity.type
_entity.pdbx_description
1 polymer ?
#
loop_
_entity_poly.entity_id
_entity_poly.type
_entity_poly.pdbx_seq_one_letter_code
_entity_poly.pdbx_strand_id
1 'polypeptide(L)'
;ENLRKNSKVDDQLNQLFKSIIFGWRTMVEQHAKENPFTDEELKLITDPQDPHSIDKTYGCTLMCYVRTPMYWFAFHLGDGKCFSFDGDGNWNEPIPWDERCFLNKTTSICDTDALSEFRYCYQGNGDYPVAVFLASDGLDDSFGESYNQANFYIQILKLIANTSNNDAQKE
;
A
#
# COMPACT_ATOMS: atom_id res chain seq x y z
N GLU A 1 17.68 -8.35 5.06
CA GLU A 1 19.00 -8.11 4.40
C GLU A 1 19.08 -9.00 3.17
N ASN A 2 18.90 -8.48 2.00
CA ASN A 2 19.09 -9.00 0.63
C ASN A 2 17.87 -8.88 -0.27
N LEU A 3 17.31 -7.70 -0.39
CA LEU A 3 16.79 -7.29 -1.67
C LEU A 3 18.01 -7.15 -2.59
N ARG A 4 18.44 -8.26 -3.18
CA ARG A 4 19.42 -8.20 -4.25
C ARG A 4 18.81 -7.32 -5.31
N LYS A 5 19.45 -6.19 -5.56
CA LYS A 5 19.14 -5.30 -6.66
C LYS A 5 19.16 -6.14 -7.94
N ASN A 6 18.02 -6.66 -8.30
CA ASN A 6 17.82 -7.22 -9.62
C ASN A 6 17.43 -6.01 -10.47
N SER A 7 18.42 -5.36 -11.07
CA SER A 7 18.25 -4.10 -11.81
C SER A 7 17.06 -4.11 -12.77
N LYS A 8 16.75 -5.28 -13.33
CA LYS A 8 15.60 -5.43 -14.24
C LYS A 8 14.24 -5.35 -13.52
N VAL A 9 14.13 -5.90 -12.31
CA VAL A 9 12.89 -5.82 -11.49
C VAL A 9 12.71 -4.40 -11.00
N ASP A 10 13.78 -3.78 -10.50
CA ASP A 10 13.75 -2.38 -10.01
C ASP A 10 13.33 -1.43 -11.14
N ASP A 11 13.87 -1.58 -12.35
CA ASP A 11 13.51 -0.78 -13.52
C ASP A 11 12.04 -0.95 -13.90
N GLN A 12 11.54 -2.18 -13.88
CA GLN A 12 10.14 -2.48 -14.22
C GLN A 12 9.17 -1.93 -13.17
N LEU A 13 9.48 -2.07 -11.89
CA LEU A 13 8.66 -1.51 -10.81
C LEU A 13 8.68 0.02 -10.84
N ASN A 14 9.84 0.64 -11.09
CA ASN A 14 9.92 2.08 -11.29
C ASN A 14 9.06 2.57 -12.47
N GLN A 15 9.01 1.81 -13.58
CA GLN A 15 8.11 2.14 -14.69
C GLN A 15 6.64 2.02 -14.30
N LEU A 16 6.29 0.98 -13.52
CA LEU A 16 4.94 0.81 -12.98
C LEU A 16 4.55 2.01 -12.10
N PHE A 17 5.42 2.41 -11.15
CA PHE A 17 5.15 3.53 -10.25
C PHE A 17 5.00 4.86 -11.01
N LYS A 18 5.84 5.10 -12.03
CA LYS A 18 5.66 6.26 -12.94
C LYS A 18 4.31 6.24 -13.63
N SER A 19 3.88 5.05 -14.11
CA SER A 19 2.58 4.90 -14.77
C SER A 19 1.41 5.14 -13.81
N ILE A 20 1.53 4.69 -12.56
CA ILE A 20 0.53 4.93 -11.52
C ILE A 20 0.40 6.42 -11.23
N ILE A 21 1.52 7.12 -10.98
CA ILE A 21 1.52 8.57 -10.71
C ILE A 21 0.95 9.34 -11.92
N PHE A 22 1.38 8.99 -13.14
CA PHE A 22 0.89 9.65 -14.35
C PHE A 22 -0.62 9.43 -14.53
N GLY A 23 -1.09 8.19 -14.38
CA GLY A 23 -2.51 7.86 -14.47
C GLY A 23 -3.35 8.60 -13.42
N TRP A 24 -2.87 8.62 -12.17
CA TRP A 24 -3.51 9.37 -11.10
C TRP A 24 -3.62 10.87 -11.43
N ARG A 25 -2.53 11.53 -11.85
CA ARG A 25 -2.56 12.95 -12.22
C ARG A 25 -3.53 13.23 -13.36
N THR A 26 -3.51 12.39 -14.40
CA THR A 26 -4.44 12.54 -15.52
C THR A 26 -5.89 12.48 -15.06
N MET A 27 -6.22 11.55 -14.14
CA MET A 27 -7.57 11.43 -13.60
C MET A 27 -7.95 12.62 -12.70
N VAL A 28 -7.01 13.12 -11.89
CA VAL A 28 -7.21 14.31 -11.05
C VAL A 28 -7.49 15.53 -11.91
N GLU A 29 -6.66 15.78 -12.93
CA GLU A 29 -6.86 16.90 -13.87
C GLU A 29 -8.21 16.83 -14.58
N GLN A 30 -8.60 15.64 -15.03
CA GLN A 30 -9.90 15.44 -15.65
C GLN A 30 -11.03 15.69 -14.66
N HIS A 31 -10.96 15.10 -13.47
CA HIS A 31 -12.00 15.24 -12.46
C HIS A 31 -12.17 16.71 -12.01
N ALA A 32 -11.07 17.40 -11.74
CA ALA A 32 -11.10 18.80 -11.33
C ALA A 32 -11.68 19.73 -12.43
N LYS A 33 -11.45 19.36 -13.70
CA LYS A 33 -12.03 20.08 -14.84
C LYS A 33 -13.53 19.84 -15.00
N GLU A 34 -13.98 18.61 -14.78
CA GLU A 34 -15.40 18.21 -14.89
C GLU A 34 -16.21 18.63 -13.66
N ASN A 35 -15.54 18.73 -12.50
CA ASN A 35 -16.12 19.09 -11.21
C ASN A 35 -15.32 20.23 -10.59
N PRO A 36 -15.47 21.47 -11.10
CA PRO A 36 -14.71 22.61 -10.59
C PRO A 36 -15.05 22.87 -9.12
N PHE A 37 -14.03 23.24 -8.36
CA PHE A 37 -14.19 23.59 -6.95
C PHE A 37 -15.11 24.80 -6.79
N THR A 38 -15.94 24.76 -5.78
CA THR A 38 -16.76 25.90 -5.35
C THR A 38 -15.89 27.01 -4.75
N ASP A 39 -16.43 28.24 -4.67
CA ASP A 39 -15.72 29.37 -4.04
C ASP A 39 -15.37 29.09 -2.57
N GLU A 40 -16.13 28.22 -1.88
CA GLU A 40 -15.88 27.85 -0.50
C GLU A 40 -14.71 26.86 -0.40
N GLU A 41 -14.65 25.88 -1.28
CA GLU A 41 -13.56 24.89 -1.37
C GLU A 41 -12.25 25.57 -1.78
N LEU A 42 -12.30 26.50 -2.75
CA LEU A 42 -11.12 27.25 -3.18
C LEU A 42 -10.47 28.05 -2.04
N LYS A 43 -11.24 28.52 -1.05
CA LYS A 43 -10.70 29.20 0.14
C LYS A 43 -9.88 28.29 1.05
N LEU A 44 -10.08 26.97 0.97
CA LEU A 44 -9.34 25.98 1.74
C LEU A 44 -8.03 25.55 1.05
N ILE A 45 -7.89 25.84 -0.24
CA ILE A 45 -6.69 25.53 -1.03
C ILE A 45 -5.68 26.68 -0.84
N THR A 46 -4.47 26.36 -0.46
CA THR A 46 -3.42 27.34 -0.13
C THR A 46 -3.12 28.28 -1.31
N ASP A 47 -3.00 27.72 -2.52
CA ASP A 47 -2.82 28.46 -3.76
C ASP A 47 -3.58 27.77 -4.91
N PRO A 48 -4.82 28.21 -5.19
CA PRO A 48 -5.63 27.60 -6.24
C PRO A 48 -5.07 27.76 -7.67
N GLN A 49 -4.07 28.61 -7.87
CA GLN A 49 -3.39 28.80 -9.17
C GLN A 49 -2.19 27.84 -9.35
N ASP A 50 -1.72 27.23 -8.26
CA ASP A 50 -0.68 26.23 -8.29
C ASP A 50 -1.30 24.82 -8.49
N PRO A 51 -1.00 24.12 -9.61
CA PRO A 51 -1.50 22.77 -9.86
C PRO A 51 -1.13 21.78 -8.73
N HIS A 52 0.02 21.97 -8.08
CA HIS A 52 0.42 21.11 -6.96
C HIS A 52 -0.47 21.29 -5.73
N SER A 53 -0.97 22.49 -5.48
CA SER A 53 -1.97 22.74 -4.42
C SER A 53 -3.30 22.05 -4.72
N ILE A 54 -3.68 21.96 -5.99
CA ILE A 54 -4.84 21.17 -6.43
C ILE A 54 -4.57 19.67 -6.22
N ASP A 55 -3.43 19.16 -6.66
CA ASP A 55 -3.04 17.75 -6.48
C ASP A 55 -3.16 17.32 -5.02
N LYS A 56 -2.78 18.16 -4.07
CA LYS A 56 -2.87 17.87 -2.63
C LYS A 56 -4.29 17.59 -2.14
N THR A 57 -5.31 18.15 -2.76
CA THR A 57 -6.70 17.88 -2.39
C THR A 57 -7.16 16.46 -2.73
N TYR A 58 -6.43 15.79 -3.63
CA TYR A 58 -6.64 14.42 -4.05
C TYR A 58 -5.57 13.45 -3.51
N GLY A 59 -4.69 13.94 -2.64
CA GLY A 59 -3.61 13.14 -2.08
C GLY A 59 -4.13 11.90 -1.36
N CYS A 60 -3.43 10.78 -1.53
CA CYS A 60 -3.73 9.55 -0.81
C CYS A 60 -2.47 8.70 -0.65
N THR A 61 -2.52 7.79 0.30
CA THR A 61 -1.61 6.66 0.42
C THR A 61 -2.04 5.55 -0.52
N LEU A 62 -1.14 4.62 -0.84
CA LEU A 62 -1.42 3.51 -1.72
C LEU A 62 -0.73 2.24 -1.23
N MET A 63 -1.47 1.14 -1.19
CA MET A 63 -0.93 -0.19 -0.94
C MET A 63 -1.43 -1.17 -1.99
N CYS A 64 -0.56 -2.09 -2.40
CA CYS A 64 -0.92 -3.08 -3.38
C CYS A 64 -0.16 -4.39 -3.16
N TYR A 65 -0.85 -5.50 -3.35
CA TYR A 65 -0.27 -6.84 -3.45
C TYR A 65 -0.69 -7.47 -4.77
N VAL A 66 0.29 -7.98 -5.51
CA VAL A 66 0.07 -8.65 -6.79
C VAL A 66 0.67 -10.04 -6.76
N ARG A 67 -0.14 -11.05 -7.10
CA ARG A 67 0.28 -12.43 -7.24
C ARG A 67 0.09 -12.91 -8.68
N THR A 68 1.13 -13.54 -9.22
CA THR A 68 1.12 -14.18 -10.53
C THR A 68 1.50 -15.66 -10.36
N PRO A 69 1.39 -16.53 -11.37
CA PRO A 69 1.86 -17.92 -11.27
C PRO A 69 3.37 -18.06 -11.03
N MET A 70 4.18 -17.03 -11.29
CA MET A 70 5.65 -17.12 -11.26
C MET A 70 6.30 -16.28 -10.17
N TYR A 71 5.61 -15.24 -9.68
CA TYR A 71 6.15 -14.31 -8.69
C TYR A 71 5.02 -13.59 -7.99
N TRP A 72 5.36 -12.96 -6.88
CA TRP A 72 4.52 -11.94 -6.27
C TRP A 72 5.35 -10.71 -5.90
N PHE A 73 4.69 -9.58 -5.78
CA PHE A 73 5.26 -8.38 -5.23
C PHE A 73 4.20 -7.60 -4.46
N ALA A 74 4.66 -6.79 -3.54
CA ALA A 74 3.82 -5.83 -2.84
C ALA A 74 4.55 -4.51 -2.76
N PHE A 75 3.80 -3.43 -2.75
CA PHE A 75 4.34 -2.09 -2.60
C PHE A 75 3.41 -1.21 -1.80
N HIS A 76 3.97 -0.18 -1.21
CA HIS A 76 3.21 0.90 -0.61
C HIS A 76 3.85 2.27 -0.86
N LEU A 77 3.05 3.29 -0.72
CA LEU A 77 3.37 4.69 -0.60
C LEU A 77 2.54 5.21 0.56
N GLY A 78 3.19 5.70 1.62
CA GLY A 78 2.53 6.06 2.87
C GLY A 78 2.96 5.20 4.06
N ASP A 79 2.16 5.18 5.09
CA ASP A 79 2.40 4.63 6.42
C ASP A 79 1.62 3.34 6.75
N GLY A 80 0.90 2.81 5.79
CA GLY A 80 0.23 1.53 5.94
C GLY A 80 1.19 0.34 6.09
N LYS A 81 0.72 -0.77 6.65
CA LYS A 81 1.48 -2.00 6.88
C LYS A 81 1.00 -3.17 6.03
N CYS A 82 1.97 -3.94 5.56
CA CYS A 82 1.74 -5.21 4.86
C CYS A 82 2.27 -6.35 5.71
N PHE A 83 1.41 -7.31 6.04
CA PHE A 83 1.78 -8.54 6.74
C PHE A 83 1.64 -9.72 5.81
N SER A 84 2.64 -10.59 5.77
CA SER A 84 2.59 -11.87 5.07
C SER A 84 2.78 -13.03 6.02
N PHE A 85 2.06 -14.13 5.79
CA PHE A 85 2.06 -15.33 6.61
C PHE A 85 2.44 -16.54 5.77
N ASP A 86 3.32 -17.40 6.28
CA ASP A 86 3.66 -18.69 5.69
C ASP A 86 2.73 -19.81 6.17
N GLY A 87 2.94 -21.05 5.65
CA GLY A 87 2.16 -22.23 6.01
C GLY A 87 2.34 -22.71 7.45
N ASP A 88 3.41 -22.30 8.12
CA ASP A 88 3.73 -22.66 9.51
C ASP A 88 3.17 -21.62 10.51
N GLY A 89 2.57 -20.54 9.99
CA GLY A 89 2.01 -19.44 10.80
C GLY A 89 3.05 -18.40 11.22
N ASN A 90 4.25 -18.44 10.67
CA ASN A 90 5.20 -17.34 10.85
C ASN A 90 4.76 -16.15 10.02
N TRP A 91 5.08 -14.95 10.49
CA TRP A 91 4.74 -13.72 9.82
C TRP A 91 5.94 -12.80 9.64
N ASN A 92 5.85 -11.91 8.66
CA ASN A 92 6.79 -10.81 8.48
C ASN A 92 6.10 -9.59 7.84
N GLU A 93 6.77 -8.47 7.89
CA GLU A 93 6.44 -7.25 7.16
C GLU A 93 7.38 -7.15 5.95
N PRO A 94 6.96 -7.63 4.76
CA PRO A 94 7.87 -7.81 3.63
C PRO A 94 8.27 -6.50 2.96
N ILE A 95 7.50 -5.42 3.14
CA ILE A 95 7.80 -4.11 2.56
C ILE A 95 8.63 -3.32 3.59
N PRO A 96 9.78 -2.75 3.21
CA PRO A 96 10.58 -1.92 4.11
C PRO A 96 9.77 -0.72 4.62
N TRP A 97 9.95 -0.40 5.91
CA TRP A 97 9.34 0.80 6.50
C TRP A 97 9.82 2.08 5.81
N ASP A 98 8.93 3.06 5.66
CA ASP A 98 9.29 4.39 5.21
C ASP A 98 9.62 5.30 6.41
N GLU A 99 10.91 5.57 6.62
CA GLU A 99 11.38 6.42 7.73
C GLU A 99 10.90 7.88 7.66
N ARG A 100 10.34 8.29 6.54
CA ARG A 100 9.71 9.62 6.38
C ARG A 100 8.33 9.70 7.01
N CYS A 101 7.69 8.54 7.20
CA CYS A 101 6.41 8.44 7.89
C CYS A 101 6.67 8.42 9.40
N PHE A 102 6.52 9.58 10.04
CA PHE A 102 6.74 9.75 11.47
C PHE A 102 5.69 10.68 12.08
N LEU A 103 5.07 10.26 13.16
CA LEU A 103 3.92 10.95 13.78
C LEU A 103 2.78 11.15 12.77
N ASN A 104 2.34 12.39 12.55
CA ASN A 104 1.27 12.74 11.61
C ASN A 104 1.79 13.07 10.20
N LYS A 105 3.03 12.68 9.88
CA LYS A 105 3.62 12.89 8.56
C LYS A 105 3.61 11.56 7.80
N THR A 106 2.92 11.54 6.67
CA THR A 106 2.93 10.41 5.73
C THR A 106 3.33 10.87 4.34
N THR A 107 3.86 9.97 3.52
CA THR A 107 4.11 10.21 2.11
C THR A 107 2.84 9.96 1.30
N SER A 108 2.64 10.75 0.25
CA SER A 108 1.41 10.73 -0.55
C SER A 108 1.71 10.75 -2.04
N ILE A 109 0.77 10.22 -2.84
CA ILE A 109 0.91 10.21 -4.30
C ILE A 109 0.95 11.62 -4.91
N CYS A 110 0.46 12.62 -4.19
CA CYS A 110 0.50 14.03 -4.60
C CYS A 110 1.86 14.69 -4.36
N ASP A 111 2.78 14.07 -3.62
CA ASP A 111 4.09 14.63 -3.34
C ASP A 111 4.93 14.74 -4.62
N THR A 112 5.75 15.79 -4.70
CA THR A 112 6.59 16.04 -5.87
C THR A 112 7.63 14.94 -6.08
N ASP A 113 8.06 14.29 -5.01
CA ASP A 113 9.05 13.22 -4.96
C ASP A 113 8.42 11.82 -4.71
N ALA A 114 7.09 11.69 -4.86
CA ALA A 114 6.34 10.45 -4.62
C ALA A 114 6.99 9.21 -5.26
N LEU A 115 7.59 9.35 -6.45
CA LEU A 115 8.25 8.23 -7.13
C LEU A 115 9.37 7.61 -6.30
N SER A 116 10.15 8.42 -5.58
CA SER A 116 11.26 7.95 -4.75
C SER A 116 10.81 7.34 -3.42
N GLU A 117 9.54 7.55 -3.07
CA GLU A 117 8.98 7.14 -1.79
C GLU A 117 8.22 5.81 -1.85
N PHE A 118 8.05 5.24 -3.04
CA PHE A 118 7.54 3.87 -3.14
C PHE A 118 8.48 2.87 -2.48
N ARG A 119 7.96 2.08 -1.57
CA ARG A 119 8.64 0.94 -0.95
C ARG A 119 8.01 -0.34 -1.48
N TYR A 120 8.80 -1.35 -1.71
CA TYR A 120 8.29 -2.60 -2.27
C TYR A 120 9.12 -3.82 -1.84
N CYS A 121 8.52 -4.99 -2.00
CA CYS A 121 9.18 -6.28 -1.99
C CYS A 121 8.82 -7.05 -3.26
N TYR A 122 9.71 -7.94 -3.67
CA TYR A 122 9.51 -8.83 -4.80
C TYR A 122 10.04 -10.22 -4.47
N GLN A 123 9.26 -11.27 -4.81
CA GLN A 123 9.64 -12.66 -4.62
C GLN A 123 9.35 -13.46 -5.88
N GLY A 124 10.42 -13.96 -6.51
CA GLY A 124 10.38 -14.58 -7.84
C GLY A 124 10.46 -16.10 -7.90
N ASN A 125 10.45 -16.82 -6.79
CA ASN A 125 10.79 -18.26 -6.78
C ASN A 125 9.61 -19.20 -6.49
N GLY A 126 8.37 -18.73 -6.64
CA GLY A 126 7.20 -19.56 -6.32
C GLY A 126 6.94 -19.70 -4.81
N ASP A 127 7.66 -18.97 -3.99
CA ASP A 127 7.52 -18.95 -2.54
C ASP A 127 6.44 -17.95 -2.17
N TYR A 128 5.21 -18.42 -2.09
CA TYR A 128 4.04 -17.57 -1.88
C TYR A 128 3.60 -17.59 -0.42
N PRO A 129 3.26 -16.42 0.13
CA PRO A 129 2.56 -16.40 1.40
C PRO A 129 1.19 -17.08 1.27
N VAL A 130 0.76 -17.76 2.33
CA VAL A 130 -0.57 -18.36 2.40
C VAL A 130 -1.64 -17.30 2.66
N ALA A 131 -1.26 -16.19 3.29
CA ALA A 131 -2.12 -15.03 3.50
C ALA A 131 -1.31 -13.74 3.48
N VAL A 132 -1.96 -12.67 3.01
CA VAL A 132 -1.44 -11.30 3.06
C VAL A 132 -2.53 -10.37 3.58
N PHE A 133 -2.17 -9.51 4.52
CA PHE A 133 -3.03 -8.45 5.03
C PHE A 133 -2.40 -7.10 4.71
N LEU A 134 -3.20 -6.20 4.18
CA LEU A 134 -2.85 -4.81 3.95
C LEU A 134 -3.71 -3.97 4.89
N ALA A 135 -3.10 -3.10 5.67
CA ALA A 135 -3.79 -2.27 6.64
C ALA A 135 -3.33 -0.82 6.55
N SER A 136 -4.26 0.12 6.61
CA SER A 136 -3.95 1.53 6.84
C SER A 136 -3.51 1.75 8.29
N ASP A 137 -2.90 2.89 8.55
CA ASP A 137 -2.51 3.39 9.88
C ASP A 137 -3.64 3.33 10.92
N GLY A 138 -4.87 3.63 10.53
CA GLY A 138 -6.03 3.58 11.42
C GLY A 138 -6.27 2.22 12.08
N LEU A 139 -5.83 1.11 11.44
CA LEU A 139 -5.85 -0.20 12.07
C LEU A 139 -4.59 -0.44 12.91
N ASP A 140 -3.41 -0.04 12.41
CA ASP A 140 -2.12 -0.19 13.06
C ASP A 140 -2.08 0.52 14.42
N ASP A 141 -2.52 1.76 14.47
CA ASP A 141 -2.60 2.58 15.68
C ASP A 141 -3.40 1.93 16.82
N SER A 142 -4.32 1.02 16.47
CA SER A 142 -5.13 0.29 17.45
C SER A 142 -4.35 -0.79 18.19
N PHE A 143 -3.20 -1.23 17.69
CA PHE A 143 -2.41 -2.33 18.26
C PHE A 143 -1.12 -1.88 18.95
N GLY A 144 -0.61 -0.70 18.63
CA GLY A 144 0.63 -0.13 19.18
C GLY A 144 1.91 -0.83 18.74
N GLU A 145 1.88 -2.16 18.51
CA GLU A 145 3.03 -2.95 18.05
C GLU A 145 2.61 -3.98 16.99
N SER A 146 3.46 -4.19 15.99
CA SER A 146 3.22 -5.15 14.89
C SER A 146 2.94 -6.58 15.38
N TYR A 147 3.54 -7.00 16.48
CA TYR A 147 3.26 -8.31 17.08
C TYR A 147 1.79 -8.49 17.50
N ASN A 148 1.20 -7.48 18.10
CA ASN A 148 -0.22 -7.52 18.51
C ASN A 148 -1.14 -7.58 17.30
N GLN A 149 -0.84 -6.81 16.27
CA GLN A 149 -1.57 -6.80 15.01
C GLN A 149 -1.45 -8.15 14.28
N ALA A 150 -0.25 -8.73 14.21
CA ALA A 150 -0.02 -10.05 13.63
C ALA A 150 -0.83 -11.14 14.37
N ASN A 151 -0.86 -11.09 15.70
CA ASN A 151 -1.70 -12.02 16.49
C ASN A 151 -3.19 -11.88 16.18
N PHE A 152 -3.67 -10.68 15.98
CA PHE A 152 -5.05 -10.46 15.55
C PHE A 152 -5.32 -11.14 14.19
N TYR A 153 -4.44 -10.99 13.21
CA TYR A 153 -4.57 -11.65 11.91
C TYR A 153 -4.49 -13.18 12.03
N ILE A 154 -3.65 -13.72 12.89
CA ILE A 154 -3.59 -15.15 13.19
C ILE A 154 -4.96 -15.66 13.71
N GLN A 155 -5.64 -14.90 14.55
CA GLN A 155 -6.98 -15.30 15.01
C GLN A 155 -8.00 -15.28 13.85
N ILE A 156 -7.94 -14.30 12.98
CA ILE A 156 -8.78 -14.27 11.77
C ILE A 156 -8.52 -15.50 10.90
N LEU A 157 -7.26 -15.85 10.63
CA LEU A 157 -6.91 -17.03 9.83
C LEU A 157 -7.41 -18.32 10.47
N LYS A 158 -7.30 -18.46 11.79
CA LYS A 158 -7.86 -19.62 12.52
C LYS A 158 -9.39 -19.71 12.41
N LEU A 159 -10.09 -18.58 12.48
CA LEU A 159 -11.53 -18.54 12.30
C LEU A 159 -11.95 -18.97 10.89
N ILE A 160 -11.27 -18.46 9.86
CA ILE A 160 -11.52 -18.82 8.46
C ILE A 160 -11.29 -20.33 8.25
N ALA A 161 -10.16 -20.87 8.74
CA ALA A 161 -9.84 -22.28 8.60
C ALA A 161 -10.89 -23.19 9.31
N ASN A 162 -11.35 -22.82 10.49
CA ASN A 162 -12.36 -23.56 11.24
C ASN A 162 -13.74 -23.50 10.55
N THR A 163 -14.11 -22.38 9.96
CA THR A 163 -15.38 -22.23 9.25
C THR A 163 -15.39 -23.07 7.98
N SER A 164 -14.32 -23.02 7.19
CA SER A 164 -14.18 -23.83 5.97
C SER A 164 -14.23 -25.34 6.25
N ASN A 165 -13.62 -25.79 7.35
CA ASN A 165 -13.70 -27.19 7.76
C ASN A 165 -15.10 -27.64 8.18
N ASN A 166 -15.86 -26.76 8.83
CA ASN A 166 -17.24 -27.07 9.25
C ASN A 166 -18.21 -27.12 8.07
N ASP A 167 -18.00 -26.33 7.05
CA ASP A 167 -18.84 -26.34 5.85
C ASP A 167 -18.52 -27.56 4.96
N ALA A 168 -17.25 -27.96 4.85
CA ALA A 168 -16.83 -29.18 4.16
C ALA A 168 -17.34 -30.49 4.83
N GLN A 169 -17.72 -30.44 6.11
CA GLN A 169 -18.32 -31.59 6.81
C GLN A 169 -19.86 -31.67 6.66
N LYS A 170 -20.48 -30.64 6.06
CA LYS A 170 -21.94 -30.61 5.83
C LYS A 170 -22.35 -31.02 4.41
N GLU A 171 -21.40 -31.16 3.49
CA GLU A 171 -21.58 -31.75 2.16
C GLU A 171 -21.20 -33.25 2.17
#